data_1f4b8f65431c12e04ed560cea5f80204
#
_entry.id   1f4b8f65431c12e04ed560cea5f80204
#
_cell.length_a   1.000
_cell.length_b   1.000
_cell.length_c   1.000
_cell.angle_alpha   90.00
_cell.angle_beta   90.00
_cell.angle_gamma   90.00
#
_symmetry.space_group_name_H-M   'P 1'
#
loop_
_entity.id
_entity.type
_entity.pdbx_description
1 polymer ?
#
loop_
_entity_poly.entity_id
_entity_poly.type
_entity_poly.pdbx_seq_one_letter_code
_entity_poly.pdbx_strand_id
1 'polypeptide(L)'
;MSTNNIFTEYLEYATEQTDAPIEFLSFAFLSCVGALIGQKRYIKFGANGIAPNFWTVLLAPSGNVRKSTAIRIATRLIRKVAPELIIPEEFSHEKMLELLEVQPQAMMVFDEFLSLTGLLERDFMANTKSVITHLWDEYESYERKTLAKTITILNPCLSILSATTAVWFRERIKENDLLGGFLPRFLFIISPPKLLTKPWPDAPDIIKENWLKEKLLKIKSLEQSSMGADEEALKLYNDWYINFSNRLGENPYDVFFNRLNIYCLKIAITLETGKSLGESLIISKATMKEAIASIEWVYKQIKNFVERELSFTRTEAFQKKMLSFMVKINRPVTISELHRHFAWTTRQMRETLEALMLSGQIIKKYNNTYKGRPKEEWVAKEVLENKPPELPERSESDKSAI
;
A
#
# COMPACT_ATOMS: atom_id res chain seq x y z
N MET A 1 10.05 23.34 -19.54
CA MET A 1 10.61 22.18 -20.28
C MET A 1 10.06 20.95 -19.59
N SER A 2 9.25 20.17 -20.30
CA SER A 2 8.78 18.87 -19.77
C SER A 2 9.99 17.98 -19.66
N THR A 3 10.44 17.68 -18.43
CA THR A 3 11.50 16.71 -18.18
C THR A 3 10.91 15.32 -18.45
N ASN A 4 11.03 14.88 -19.70
CA ASN A 4 10.66 13.52 -20.10
C ASN A 4 11.58 12.55 -19.33
N ASN A 5 11.09 11.96 -18.24
CA ASN A 5 11.83 11.00 -17.44
C ASN A 5 11.21 9.61 -17.59
N ILE A 6 11.94 8.56 -17.21
CA ILE A 6 11.51 7.17 -17.41
C ILE A 6 10.15 6.86 -16.75
N PHE A 7 9.80 7.52 -15.65
CA PHE A 7 8.53 7.28 -14.94
C PHE A 7 7.37 7.90 -15.70
N THR A 8 7.51 9.13 -16.22
CA THR A 8 6.49 9.78 -17.04
C THR A 8 6.26 9.02 -18.34
N GLU A 9 7.34 8.65 -19.02
CA GLU A 9 7.26 7.86 -20.27
C GLU A 9 6.63 6.48 -20.05
N TYR A 10 6.94 5.85 -18.91
CA TYR A 10 6.28 4.60 -18.56
C TYR A 10 4.77 4.78 -18.35
N LEU A 11 4.34 5.84 -17.69
CA LEU A 11 2.91 6.10 -17.48
C LEU A 11 2.19 6.36 -18.81
N GLU A 12 2.80 7.12 -19.73
CA GLU A 12 2.27 7.31 -21.09
C GLU A 12 2.13 5.98 -21.83
N TYR A 13 3.14 5.10 -21.73
CA TYR A 13 3.12 3.77 -22.33
C TYR A 13 2.08 2.84 -21.69
N ALA A 14 1.97 2.86 -20.36
CA ALA A 14 1.14 1.90 -19.63
C ALA A 14 -0.36 2.27 -19.66
N THR A 15 -0.71 3.55 -19.59
CA THR A 15 -2.11 4.02 -19.60
C THR A 15 -2.83 3.77 -20.93
N GLU A 16 -2.10 3.59 -22.02
CA GLU A 16 -2.68 3.16 -23.29
C GLU A 16 -3.15 1.70 -23.24
N GLN A 17 -2.53 0.86 -22.44
CA GLN A 17 -2.77 -0.58 -22.38
C GLN A 17 -3.78 -0.99 -21.31
N THR A 18 -4.19 -0.09 -20.40
CA THR A 18 -5.06 -0.46 -19.29
C THR A 18 -5.76 0.76 -18.68
N ASP A 19 -6.86 0.49 -18.03
CA ASP A 19 -7.58 1.41 -17.15
C ASP A 19 -7.26 1.16 -15.66
N ALA A 20 -6.12 0.53 -15.37
CA ALA A 20 -5.63 0.41 -14.00
C ALA A 20 -5.36 1.81 -13.39
N PRO A 21 -5.59 2.01 -12.09
CA PRO A 21 -5.25 3.25 -11.41
C PRO A 21 -3.79 3.63 -11.66
N ILE A 22 -3.56 4.93 -11.86
CA ILE A 22 -2.22 5.47 -12.15
C ILE A 22 -1.25 5.19 -10.99
N GLU A 23 -1.75 5.16 -9.77
CA GLU A 23 -0.99 4.83 -8.58
C GLU A 23 -0.45 3.39 -8.63
N PHE A 24 -1.27 2.45 -9.11
CA PHE A 24 -0.82 1.06 -9.27
C PHE A 24 0.25 0.93 -10.34
N LEU A 25 0.07 1.60 -11.46
CA LEU A 25 1.08 1.63 -12.53
C LEU A 25 2.39 2.25 -12.01
N SER A 26 2.30 3.40 -11.34
CA SER A 26 3.45 4.13 -10.80
C SER A 26 4.25 3.30 -9.80
N PHE A 27 3.59 2.75 -8.77
CA PHE A 27 4.30 2.01 -7.72
C PHE A 27 4.76 0.62 -8.16
N ALA A 28 4.05 -0.04 -9.09
CA ALA A 28 4.54 -1.28 -9.69
C ALA A 28 5.83 -1.04 -10.48
N PHE A 29 5.88 0.02 -11.29
CA PHE A 29 7.08 0.36 -12.04
C PHE A 29 8.20 0.87 -11.16
N LEU A 30 7.90 1.71 -10.16
CA LEU A 30 8.87 2.17 -9.17
C LEU A 30 9.54 0.98 -8.46
N SER A 31 8.75 -0.03 -8.06
CA SER A 31 9.27 -1.26 -7.44
C SER A 31 10.17 -2.05 -8.40
N CYS A 32 9.80 -2.14 -9.67
CA CYS A 32 10.60 -2.78 -10.71
C CYS A 32 11.93 -2.04 -10.96
N VAL A 33 11.89 -0.71 -11.07
CA VAL A 33 13.10 0.11 -11.25
C VAL A 33 13.99 0.03 -10.00
N GLY A 34 13.42 0.09 -8.80
CA GLY A 34 14.17 -0.09 -7.55
C GLY A 34 14.85 -1.43 -7.47
N ALA A 35 14.16 -2.53 -7.84
CA ALA A 35 14.75 -3.86 -7.91
C ALA A 35 15.90 -3.94 -8.95
N LEU A 36 15.75 -3.27 -10.10
CA LEU A 36 16.80 -3.21 -11.14
C LEU A 36 18.02 -2.40 -10.70
N ILE A 37 17.81 -1.32 -9.95
CA ILE A 37 18.88 -0.53 -9.32
C ILE A 37 19.60 -1.38 -8.28
N GLY A 38 18.86 -1.97 -7.35
CA GLY A 38 19.43 -2.79 -6.28
C GLY A 38 20.53 -2.07 -5.49
N GLN A 39 21.60 -2.76 -5.18
CA GLN A 39 22.75 -2.23 -4.44
C GLN A 39 23.65 -1.29 -5.27
N LYS A 40 23.36 -1.07 -6.57
CA LYS A 40 24.16 -0.18 -7.42
C LYS A 40 24.01 1.29 -7.00
N ARG A 41 22.91 1.63 -6.35
CA ARG A 41 22.69 2.96 -5.72
C ARG A 41 22.12 2.78 -4.34
N TYR A 42 22.78 3.34 -3.35
CA TYR A 42 22.39 3.27 -1.96
C TYR A 42 22.78 4.56 -1.22
N ILE A 43 22.12 4.81 -0.10
CA ILE A 43 22.48 5.89 0.83
C ILE A 43 23.10 5.26 2.08
N LYS A 44 24.21 5.83 2.56
CA LYS A 44 24.73 5.53 3.90
C LYS A 44 23.82 6.15 4.95
N PHE A 45 23.22 5.31 5.80
CA PHE A 45 22.26 5.75 6.83
C PHE A 45 22.65 5.19 8.19
N GLY A 46 23.33 6.00 8.99
CA GLY A 46 23.98 5.55 10.23
C GLY A 46 25.07 4.50 9.94
N ALA A 47 25.02 3.39 10.66
CA ALA A 47 25.93 2.26 10.47
C ALA A 47 25.58 1.38 9.25
N ASN A 48 24.39 1.54 8.70
CA ASN A 48 23.85 0.69 7.64
C ASN A 48 23.75 1.43 6.30
N GLY A 49 23.40 0.69 5.23
CA GLY A 49 23.02 1.24 3.94
C GLY A 49 21.52 1.09 3.68
N ILE A 50 20.96 1.98 2.88
CA ILE A 50 19.60 1.85 2.37
C ILE A 50 19.69 1.70 0.86
N ALA A 51 19.30 0.52 0.36
CA ALA A 51 19.13 0.23 -1.07
C ALA A 51 17.62 0.22 -1.41
N PRO A 52 17.24 0.46 -2.69
CA PRO A 52 15.83 0.59 -3.08
C PRO A 52 15.13 -0.76 -3.29
N ASN A 53 15.19 -1.66 -2.31
CA ASN A 53 14.38 -2.87 -2.28
C ASN A 53 12.96 -2.55 -1.79
N PHE A 54 11.97 -2.75 -2.66
CA PHE A 54 10.57 -2.50 -2.35
C PHE A 54 9.82 -3.79 -2.07
N TRP A 55 9.04 -3.82 -0.99
CA TRP A 55 8.01 -4.83 -0.76
C TRP A 55 6.66 -4.15 -0.93
N THR A 56 6.09 -4.25 -2.12
CA THR A 56 4.89 -3.50 -2.52
C THR A 56 3.70 -4.43 -2.70
N VAL A 57 2.56 -4.06 -2.11
CA VAL A 57 1.29 -4.76 -2.28
C VAL A 57 0.23 -3.80 -2.79
N LEU A 58 -0.30 -4.08 -3.98
CA LEU A 58 -1.42 -3.34 -4.56
C LEU A 58 -2.73 -3.86 -3.95
N LEU A 59 -3.45 -3.00 -3.23
CA LEU A 59 -4.66 -3.37 -2.49
C LEU A 59 -5.88 -2.64 -3.04
N ALA A 60 -6.89 -3.40 -3.51
CA ALA A 60 -8.15 -2.88 -3.98
C ALA A 60 -9.25 -3.95 -3.94
N PRO A 61 -10.53 -3.61 -4.07
CA PRO A 61 -11.61 -4.57 -4.27
C PRO A 61 -11.33 -5.51 -5.45
N SER A 62 -11.92 -6.72 -5.42
CA SER A 62 -11.71 -7.71 -6.51
C SER A 62 -12.37 -7.27 -7.82
N GLY A 63 -11.80 -7.71 -8.94
CA GLY A 63 -12.41 -7.72 -10.27
C GLY A 63 -12.21 -6.47 -11.12
N ASN A 64 -12.46 -5.27 -10.62
CA ASN A 64 -12.57 -4.08 -11.48
C ASN A 64 -11.33 -3.16 -11.54
N VAL A 65 -10.29 -3.41 -10.75
CA VAL A 65 -9.20 -2.43 -10.55
C VAL A 65 -7.88 -2.82 -11.23
N ARG A 66 -7.88 -3.90 -12.04
CA ARG A 66 -6.75 -4.30 -12.90
C ARG A 66 -5.38 -4.38 -12.21
N LYS A 67 -5.30 -4.80 -10.93
CA LYS A 67 -4.06 -4.95 -10.15
C LYS A 67 -3.00 -5.80 -10.85
N SER A 68 -3.36 -7.04 -11.22
CA SER A 68 -2.45 -7.97 -11.91
C SER A 68 -2.02 -7.47 -13.30
N THR A 69 -2.85 -6.64 -13.95
CA THR A 69 -2.48 -6.01 -15.23
C THR A 69 -1.39 -4.96 -15.01
N ALA A 70 -1.51 -4.13 -13.97
CA ALA A 70 -0.46 -3.15 -13.62
C ALA A 70 0.88 -3.83 -13.31
N ILE A 71 0.86 -4.91 -12.50
CA ILE A 71 2.05 -5.73 -12.21
C ILE A 71 2.66 -6.29 -13.51
N ARG A 72 1.83 -6.90 -14.37
CA ARG A 72 2.30 -7.52 -15.62
C ARG A 72 2.91 -6.54 -16.60
N ILE A 73 2.35 -5.33 -16.75
CA ILE A 73 2.93 -4.31 -17.65
C ILE A 73 4.33 -3.90 -17.16
N ALA A 74 4.50 -3.64 -15.86
CA ALA A 74 5.80 -3.27 -15.29
C ALA A 74 6.82 -4.41 -15.37
N THR A 75 6.45 -5.60 -14.92
CA THR A 75 7.36 -6.76 -14.87
C THR A 75 7.73 -7.29 -16.27
N ARG A 76 6.86 -7.12 -17.28
CA ARG A 76 7.19 -7.46 -18.67
C ARG A 76 8.40 -6.69 -19.19
N LEU A 77 8.55 -5.41 -18.86
CA LEU A 77 9.72 -4.63 -19.22
C LEU A 77 10.98 -5.18 -18.54
N ILE A 78 10.90 -5.50 -17.26
CA ILE A 78 12.02 -6.09 -16.51
C ILE A 78 12.41 -7.45 -17.08
N ARG A 79 11.46 -8.34 -17.38
CA ARG A 79 11.74 -9.64 -18.02
C ARG A 79 12.47 -9.52 -19.35
N LYS A 80 12.30 -8.42 -20.08
CA LYS A 80 12.97 -8.16 -21.35
C LYS A 80 14.40 -7.66 -21.19
N VAL A 81 14.74 -6.99 -20.07
CA VAL A 81 16.07 -6.39 -19.86
C VAL A 81 16.90 -7.15 -18.82
N ALA A 82 16.26 -7.78 -17.83
CA ALA A 82 16.90 -8.48 -16.72
C ALA A 82 16.04 -9.68 -16.28
N PRO A 83 15.81 -10.70 -17.13
CA PRO A 83 14.99 -11.87 -16.79
C PRO A 83 15.49 -12.60 -15.54
N GLU A 84 16.80 -12.60 -15.29
CA GLU A 84 17.44 -13.19 -14.13
C GLU A 84 17.06 -12.53 -12.81
N LEU A 85 16.57 -11.30 -12.83
CA LEU A 85 16.17 -10.57 -11.63
C LEU A 85 14.91 -11.16 -10.99
N ILE A 86 14.00 -11.72 -11.80
CA ILE A 86 12.71 -12.26 -11.32
C ILE A 86 12.88 -13.74 -11.03
N ILE A 87 12.85 -14.07 -9.73
CA ILE A 87 12.92 -15.46 -9.28
C ILE A 87 11.53 -16.15 -9.37
N PRO A 88 11.47 -17.49 -9.49
CA PRO A 88 10.21 -18.23 -9.54
C PRO A 88 9.29 -17.96 -8.35
N GLU A 89 7.99 -18.15 -8.52
CA GLU A 89 7.00 -17.99 -7.44
C GLU A 89 7.00 -19.19 -6.48
N GLU A 90 7.35 -20.38 -6.97
CA GLU A 90 7.39 -21.63 -6.18
C GLU A 90 8.83 -22.08 -5.96
N PHE A 91 9.22 -22.22 -4.70
CA PHE A 91 10.54 -22.68 -4.27
C PHE A 91 10.49 -23.26 -2.86
N SER A 92 11.48 -24.10 -2.51
CA SER A 92 11.73 -24.44 -1.11
C SER A 92 12.59 -23.38 -0.43
N HIS A 93 12.61 -23.38 0.91
CA HIS A 93 13.46 -22.47 1.68
C HIS A 93 14.94 -22.55 1.26
N GLU A 94 15.45 -23.77 1.14
CA GLU A 94 16.85 -24.00 0.73
C GLU A 94 17.12 -23.48 -0.68
N LYS A 95 16.18 -23.72 -1.61
CA LYS A 95 16.31 -23.26 -2.98
C LYS A 95 16.28 -21.75 -3.09
N MET A 96 15.47 -21.07 -2.28
CA MET A 96 15.48 -19.60 -2.21
C MET A 96 16.85 -19.08 -1.79
N LEU A 97 17.45 -19.66 -0.75
CA LEU A 97 18.77 -19.25 -0.27
C LEU A 97 19.86 -19.48 -1.31
N GLU A 98 19.82 -20.62 -2.01
CA GLU A 98 20.75 -20.90 -3.11
C GLU A 98 20.62 -19.90 -4.26
N LEU A 99 19.39 -19.54 -4.63
CA LEU A 99 19.15 -18.54 -5.66
C LEU A 99 19.71 -17.17 -5.24
N LEU A 100 19.47 -16.77 -3.97
CA LEU A 100 19.95 -15.49 -3.45
C LEU A 100 21.46 -15.47 -3.20
N GLU A 101 22.11 -16.62 -2.95
CA GLU A 101 23.57 -16.72 -2.87
C GLU A 101 24.21 -16.41 -4.22
N VAL A 102 23.62 -16.90 -5.32
CA VAL A 102 24.10 -16.66 -6.69
C VAL A 102 23.66 -15.27 -7.20
N GLN A 103 22.43 -14.89 -6.90
CA GLN A 103 21.80 -13.64 -7.35
C GLN A 103 21.21 -12.91 -6.14
N PRO A 104 22.02 -12.17 -5.37
CA PRO A 104 21.56 -11.49 -4.15
C PRO A 104 20.59 -10.35 -4.41
N GLN A 105 20.61 -9.79 -5.62
CA GLN A 105 19.64 -8.81 -6.11
C GLN A 105 18.54 -9.54 -6.86
N ALA A 106 17.35 -9.62 -6.27
CA ALA A 106 16.24 -10.40 -6.79
C ALA A 106 14.88 -9.74 -6.56
N MET A 107 13.89 -10.17 -7.35
CA MET A 107 12.50 -9.73 -7.23
C MET A 107 11.57 -10.93 -7.24
N MET A 108 10.73 -11.06 -6.22
CA MET A 108 9.60 -11.97 -6.16
C MET A 108 8.34 -11.26 -6.66
N VAL A 109 7.59 -11.91 -7.55
CA VAL A 109 6.34 -11.37 -8.08
C VAL A 109 5.23 -12.37 -7.84
N PHE A 110 4.18 -11.98 -7.13
CA PHE A 110 3.02 -12.82 -6.84
C PHE A 110 1.75 -12.12 -7.31
N ASP A 111 0.95 -12.76 -8.13
CA ASP A 111 -0.35 -12.22 -8.56
C ASP A 111 -1.31 -12.03 -7.38
N GLU A 112 -1.20 -12.87 -6.34
CA GLU A 112 -1.96 -12.77 -5.10
C GLU A 112 -1.02 -12.83 -3.88
N PHE A 113 -1.13 -11.87 -2.98
CA PHE A 113 -0.33 -11.80 -1.75
C PHE A 113 -0.52 -13.02 -0.84
N LEU A 114 -1.68 -13.67 -0.95
CA LEU A 114 -1.96 -14.93 -0.27
C LEU A 114 -1.09 -16.09 -0.75
N SER A 115 -0.67 -16.09 -2.00
CA SER A 115 0.26 -17.11 -2.50
C SER A 115 1.57 -17.03 -1.73
N LEU A 116 2.06 -15.81 -1.48
CA LEU A 116 3.25 -15.60 -0.64
C LEU A 116 3.00 -15.99 0.82
N THR A 117 1.96 -15.48 1.46
CA THR A 117 1.70 -15.78 2.88
C THR A 117 1.39 -17.25 3.10
N GLY A 118 0.61 -17.87 2.23
CA GLY A 118 0.31 -19.30 2.27
C GLY A 118 1.54 -20.18 1.99
N LEU A 119 2.46 -19.75 1.14
CA LEU A 119 3.75 -20.41 0.96
C LEU A 119 4.55 -20.36 2.25
N LEU A 120 4.64 -19.20 2.90
CA LEU A 120 5.41 -18.98 4.14
C LEU A 120 4.80 -19.67 5.37
N GLU A 121 3.53 -20.09 5.33
CA GLU A 121 2.86 -20.85 6.41
C GLU A 121 3.10 -22.37 6.30
N ARG A 122 3.67 -22.88 5.20
CA ARG A 122 3.96 -24.31 5.04
C ARG A 122 5.12 -24.74 5.96
N ASP A 123 5.06 -25.94 6.53
CA ASP A 123 6.06 -26.44 7.50
C ASP A 123 7.50 -26.37 6.98
N PHE A 124 7.72 -26.73 5.70
CA PHE A 124 9.06 -26.66 5.09
C PHE A 124 9.54 -25.22 4.80
N MET A 125 8.70 -24.22 4.99
CA MET A 125 9.00 -22.80 4.87
C MET A 125 9.06 -22.05 6.22
N ALA A 126 8.97 -22.75 7.34
CA ALA A 126 8.79 -22.17 8.67
C ALA A 126 9.79 -21.05 9.02
N ASN A 127 11.04 -21.17 8.56
CA ASN A 127 12.09 -20.17 8.80
C ASN A 127 12.16 -19.09 7.70
N THR A 128 11.50 -19.28 6.57
CA THR A 128 11.65 -18.38 5.40
C THR A 128 11.14 -16.98 5.70
N LYS A 129 10.02 -16.86 6.42
CA LYS A 129 9.46 -15.59 6.82
C LYS A 129 10.45 -14.74 7.62
N SER A 130 11.12 -15.36 8.60
CA SER A 130 12.14 -14.70 9.41
C SER A 130 13.34 -14.28 8.56
N VAL A 131 13.80 -15.16 7.68
CA VAL A 131 14.96 -14.89 6.82
C VAL A 131 14.69 -13.74 5.86
N ILE A 132 13.59 -13.77 5.10
CA ILE A 132 13.28 -12.66 4.17
C ILE A 132 13.07 -11.34 4.93
N THR A 133 12.48 -11.40 6.15
CA THR A 133 12.33 -10.23 7.01
C THR A 133 13.68 -9.65 7.39
N HIS A 134 14.65 -10.51 7.73
CA HIS A 134 16.03 -10.10 8.01
C HIS A 134 16.69 -9.50 6.75
N LEU A 135 16.58 -10.15 5.60
CA LEU A 135 17.14 -9.67 4.32
C LEU A 135 16.58 -8.31 3.86
N TRP A 136 15.43 -7.89 4.37
CA TRP A 136 14.89 -6.55 4.05
C TRP A 136 15.69 -5.43 4.71
N ASP A 137 16.17 -5.67 5.95
CA ASP A 137 16.96 -4.71 6.72
C ASP A 137 18.49 -4.89 6.51
N GLU A 138 18.91 -6.08 6.02
CA GLU A 138 20.31 -6.40 5.88
C GLU A 138 20.92 -5.72 4.66
N TYR A 139 22.09 -5.12 4.88
CA TYR A 139 22.78 -4.37 3.85
C TYR A 139 24.09 -5.05 3.39
N GLU A 140 24.81 -5.69 4.33
CA GLU A 140 26.16 -6.21 4.04
C GLU A 140 26.13 -7.69 3.69
N SER A 141 25.71 -8.56 4.60
CA SER A 141 25.72 -10.01 4.38
C SER A 141 24.76 -10.77 5.28
N TYR A 142 24.23 -11.85 4.76
CA TYR A 142 23.48 -12.85 5.51
C TYR A 142 24.19 -14.20 5.39
N GLU A 143 24.49 -14.85 6.52
CA GLU A 143 25.14 -16.16 6.56
C GLU A 143 24.26 -17.20 7.24
N ARG A 144 24.15 -18.37 6.64
CA ARG A 144 23.48 -19.55 7.21
C ARG A 144 24.38 -20.77 7.12
N LYS A 145 24.65 -21.40 8.27
CA LYS A 145 25.39 -22.66 8.35
C LYS A 145 24.44 -23.83 8.49
N THR A 146 24.63 -24.85 7.66
CA THR A 146 23.98 -26.14 7.75
C THR A 146 25.05 -27.22 7.94
N LEU A 147 24.64 -28.46 8.26
CA LEU A 147 25.60 -29.57 8.33
C LEU A 147 26.32 -29.85 6.99
N ALA A 148 25.65 -29.56 5.87
CA ALA A 148 26.17 -29.86 4.55
C ALA A 148 26.97 -28.70 3.93
N LYS A 149 26.59 -27.44 4.19
CA LYS A 149 27.21 -26.24 3.60
C LYS A 149 26.94 -24.98 4.38
N THR A 150 27.77 -23.96 4.13
CA THR A 150 27.50 -22.58 4.50
C THR A 150 26.98 -21.84 3.27
N ILE A 151 25.88 -21.11 3.42
CA ILE A 151 25.31 -20.24 2.39
C ILE A 151 25.58 -18.81 2.83
N THR A 152 26.20 -18.01 1.97
CA THR A 152 26.51 -16.60 2.23
C THR A 152 25.91 -15.71 1.13
N ILE A 153 24.98 -14.85 1.52
CA ILE A 153 24.35 -13.88 0.60
C ILE A 153 24.99 -12.53 0.88
N LEU A 154 25.76 -12.01 -0.09
CA LEU A 154 26.43 -10.73 0.02
C LEU A 154 25.60 -9.62 -0.60
N ASN A 155 25.48 -8.49 0.13
CA ASN A 155 24.72 -7.32 -0.32
C ASN A 155 23.29 -7.67 -0.78
N PRO A 156 22.47 -8.33 0.07
CA PRO A 156 21.14 -8.75 -0.34
C PRO A 156 20.25 -7.55 -0.71
N CYS A 157 19.48 -7.69 -1.77
CA CYS A 157 18.51 -6.69 -2.19
C CYS A 157 17.27 -7.39 -2.77
N LEU A 158 16.43 -7.89 -1.90
CA LEU A 158 15.22 -8.62 -2.26
C LEU A 158 14.02 -7.69 -2.31
N SER A 159 13.40 -7.56 -3.48
CA SER A 159 12.14 -6.86 -3.70
C SER A 159 10.97 -7.84 -3.80
N ILE A 160 9.78 -7.42 -3.38
CA ILE A 160 8.54 -8.19 -3.51
C ILE A 160 7.47 -7.29 -4.12
N LEU A 161 6.79 -7.76 -5.15
CA LEU A 161 5.66 -7.08 -5.77
C LEU A 161 4.47 -8.02 -5.84
N SER A 162 3.36 -7.62 -5.24
CA SER A 162 2.17 -8.45 -5.19
C SER A 162 0.88 -7.63 -5.18
N ALA A 163 -0.26 -8.31 -5.23
CA ALA A 163 -1.58 -7.70 -5.13
C ALA A 163 -2.48 -8.48 -4.17
N THR A 164 -3.47 -7.81 -3.59
CA THR A 164 -4.48 -8.45 -2.76
C THR A 164 -5.81 -7.73 -2.81
N THR A 165 -6.85 -8.30 -2.21
CA THR A 165 -8.13 -7.64 -2.00
C THR A 165 -8.32 -7.25 -0.54
N ALA A 166 -9.12 -6.20 -0.29
CA ALA A 166 -9.42 -5.77 1.07
C ALA A 166 -10.07 -6.88 1.92
N VAL A 167 -10.91 -7.72 1.30
CA VAL A 167 -11.58 -8.85 1.96
C VAL A 167 -10.55 -9.85 2.48
N TRP A 168 -9.68 -10.31 1.60
CA TRP A 168 -8.62 -11.26 1.93
C TRP A 168 -7.63 -10.70 2.95
N PHE A 169 -7.27 -9.43 2.81
CA PHE A 169 -6.39 -8.75 3.74
C PHE A 169 -6.96 -8.80 5.17
N ARG A 170 -8.25 -8.48 5.35
CA ARG A 170 -8.93 -8.52 6.66
C ARG A 170 -9.01 -9.92 7.27
N GLU A 171 -9.29 -10.94 6.42
CA GLU A 171 -9.54 -12.30 6.90
C GLU A 171 -8.28 -13.06 7.27
N ARG A 172 -7.15 -12.72 6.68
CA ARG A 172 -5.90 -13.49 6.79
C ARG A 172 -4.80 -12.83 7.60
N ILE A 173 -4.86 -11.51 7.80
CA ILE A 173 -3.88 -10.85 8.65
C ILE A 173 -4.15 -11.19 10.11
N LYS A 174 -3.16 -11.79 10.75
CA LYS A 174 -3.15 -12.10 12.17
C LYS A 174 -2.43 -10.97 12.92
N GLU A 175 -2.83 -10.74 14.16
CA GLU A 175 -2.16 -9.77 15.05
C GLU A 175 -0.64 -10.03 15.15
N ASN A 176 -0.25 -11.30 15.24
CA ASN A 176 1.16 -11.70 15.24
C ASN A 176 1.94 -11.29 13.98
N ASP A 177 1.29 -11.15 12.83
CA ASP A 177 1.95 -10.70 11.60
C ASP A 177 2.23 -9.20 11.61
N LEU A 178 1.41 -8.45 12.32
CA LEU A 178 1.59 -7.03 12.56
C LEU A 178 2.71 -6.79 13.58
N LEU A 179 2.60 -7.43 14.76
CA LEU A 179 3.55 -7.28 15.85
C LEU A 179 4.91 -7.91 15.52
N GLY A 180 4.94 -8.97 14.73
CA GLY A 180 6.15 -9.68 14.29
C GLY A 180 7.03 -8.93 13.27
N GLY A 181 6.65 -7.72 12.87
CA GLY A 181 7.45 -6.86 11.98
C GLY A 181 7.47 -7.26 10.50
N PHE A 182 6.82 -8.35 10.09
CA PHE A 182 6.79 -8.77 8.69
C PHE A 182 5.92 -7.83 7.85
N LEU A 183 4.66 -7.65 8.20
CA LEU A 183 3.73 -6.79 7.47
C LEU A 183 4.13 -5.30 7.46
N PRO A 184 4.68 -4.72 8.53
CA PRO A 184 5.17 -3.34 8.53
C PRO A 184 6.26 -3.03 7.49
N ARG A 185 6.90 -4.07 6.92
CA ARG A 185 7.88 -3.92 5.83
C ARG A 185 7.25 -3.81 4.45
N PHE A 186 5.94 -4.04 4.33
CA PHE A 186 5.24 -3.87 3.06
C PHE A 186 4.68 -2.46 2.88
N LEU A 187 4.88 -1.92 1.69
CA LEU A 187 4.28 -0.69 1.24
C LEU A 187 2.93 -1.01 0.58
N PHE A 188 1.84 -0.78 1.30
CA PHE A 188 0.48 -1.02 0.81
C PHE A 188 0.01 0.16 -0.02
N ILE A 189 -0.21 -0.08 -1.31
CA ILE A 189 -0.77 0.92 -2.24
C ILE A 189 -2.25 0.67 -2.39
N ILE A 190 -3.05 1.54 -1.80
CA ILE A 190 -4.51 1.42 -1.79
C ILE A 190 -5.07 2.36 -2.86
N SER A 191 -5.76 1.79 -3.84
CA SER A 191 -6.32 2.58 -4.92
C SER A 191 -7.57 3.34 -4.48
N PRO A 192 -7.72 4.60 -4.90
CA PRO A 192 -9.02 5.25 -4.92
C PRO A 192 -10.00 4.49 -5.84
N PRO A 193 -11.29 4.79 -5.77
CA PRO A 193 -12.26 4.24 -6.71
C PRO A 193 -11.83 4.49 -8.16
N LYS A 194 -12.07 3.50 -9.04
CA LYS A 194 -11.73 3.58 -10.45
C LYS A 194 -12.43 4.79 -11.11
N LEU A 195 -11.66 5.69 -11.70
CA LEU A 195 -12.17 6.92 -12.32
C LEU A 195 -12.47 6.75 -13.82
N LEU A 196 -11.78 5.83 -14.51
CA LEU A 196 -11.88 5.63 -15.94
C LEU A 196 -12.21 4.18 -16.25
N THR A 197 -12.88 3.97 -17.39
CA THR A 197 -13.10 2.64 -17.95
C THR A 197 -12.62 2.64 -19.39
N LYS A 198 -11.68 1.74 -19.70
CA LYS A 198 -11.16 1.54 -21.06
C LYS A 198 -11.70 0.20 -21.58
N PRO A 199 -12.80 0.20 -22.38
CA PRO A 199 -13.43 -1.03 -22.86
C PRO A 199 -12.52 -1.85 -23.78
N TRP A 200 -11.67 -1.16 -24.56
CA TRP A 200 -10.73 -1.76 -25.50
C TRP A 200 -9.34 -1.16 -25.31
N PRO A 201 -8.48 -1.79 -24.49
CA PRO A 201 -7.10 -1.35 -24.32
C PRO A 201 -6.29 -1.49 -25.60
N ASP A 202 -5.34 -0.57 -25.81
CA ASP A 202 -4.45 -0.62 -26.96
C ASP A 202 -3.40 -1.71 -26.80
N ALA A 203 -2.87 -2.19 -27.94
CA ALA A 203 -1.68 -3.02 -27.95
C ALA A 203 -0.46 -2.21 -27.45
N PRO A 204 0.58 -2.85 -26.90
CA PRO A 204 1.79 -2.17 -26.50
C PRO A 204 2.43 -1.41 -27.67
N ASP A 205 2.72 -0.13 -27.50
CA ASP A 205 3.51 0.65 -28.43
C ASP A 205 4.97 0.17 -28.39
N ILE A 206 5.41 -0.44 -29.50
CA ILE A 206 6.75 -1.05 -29.62
C ILE A 206 7.85 0.03 -29.58
N ILE A 207 7.60 1.24 -30.09
CA ILE A 207 8.57 2.33 -30.10
C ILE A 207 8.80 2.82 -28.66
N LYS A 208 7.73 3.12 -27.93
CA LYS A 208 7.81 3.52 -26.52
C LYS A 208 8.45 2.40 -25.67
N GLU A 209 8.08 1.15 -25.91
CA GLU A 209 8.67 0.00 -25.23
C GLU A 209 10.18 -0.09 -25.45
N ASN A 210 10.66 0.10 -26.66
CA ASN A 210 12.09 0.05 -26.95
C ASN A 210 12.84 1.21 -26.26
N TRP A 211 12.31 2.41 -26.24
CA TRP A 211 12.92 3.53 -25.52
C TRP A 211 13.01 3.26 -24.01
N LEU A 212 11.95 2.73 -23.42
CA LEU A 212 11.98 2.33 -22.01
C LEU A 212 13.01 1.23 -21.74
N LYS A 213 13.13 0.24 -22.64
CA LYS A 213 14.14 -0.83 -22.53
C LYS A 213 15.56 -0.27 -22.57
N GLU A 214 15.88 0.64 -23.50
CA GLU A 214 17.19 1.26 -23.57
C GLU A 214 17.57 2.00 -22.28
N LYS A 215 16.63 2.75 -21.68
CA LYS A 215 16.83 3.42 -20.40
C LYS A 215 17.00 2.43 -19.25
N LEU A 216 16.21 1.36 -19.21
CA LEU A 216 16.35 0.31 -18.21
C LEU A 216 17.69 -0.44 -18.34
N LEU A 217 18.17 -0.68 -19.55
CA LEU A 217 19.50 -1.27 -19.77
C LEU A 217 20.62 -0.37 -19.27
N LYS A 218 20.52 0.96 -19.43
CA LYS A 218 21.47 1.90 -18.80
C LYS A 218 21.47 1.79 -17.29
N ILE A 219 20.29 1.72 -16.66
CA ILE A 219 20.18 1.52 -15.22
C ILE A 219 20.74 0.15 -14.80
N LYS A 220 20.52 -0.90 -15.57
CA LYS A 220 21.08 -2.24 -15.30
C LYS A 220 22.61 -2.23 -15.30
N SER A 221 23.23 -1.47 -16.19
CA SER A 221 24.69 -1.42 -16.35
C SER A 221 25.41 -0.50 -15.37
N LEU A 222 24.71 0.15 -14.44
CA LEU A 222 25.32 1.02 -13.45
C LEU A 222 26.29 0.27 -12.55
N GLU A 223 27.45 0.87 -12.31
CA GLU A 223 28.37 0.41 -11.27
C GLU A 223 27.89 0.85 -9.88
N GLN A 224 28.31 0.13 -8.85
CA GLN A 224 27.90 0.42 -7.47
C GLN A 224 28.52 1.76 -7.00
N SER A 225 27.68 2.65 -6.50
CA SER A 225 28.08 3.94 -5.95
C SER A 225 27.10 4.40 -4.84
N SER A 226 27.64 4.99 -3.79
CA SER A 226 26.83 5.63 -2.77
C SER A 226 26.26 6.94 -3.30
N MET A 227 25.03 7.25 -2.88
CA MET A 227 24.36 8.51 -3.15
C MET A 227 24.37 9.40 -1.90
N GLY A 228 24.43 10.71 -2.11
CA GLY A 228 24.17 11.73 -1.11
C GLY A 228 22.84 12.44 -1.37
N ALA A 229 22.56 13.46 -0.57
CA ALA A 229 21.48 14.41 -0.81
C ALA A 229 22.06 15.83 -0.73
N ASP A 230 21.51 16.77 -1.49
CA ASP A 230 21.86 18.17 -1.33
C ASP A 230 21.39 18.70 0.04
N GLU A 231 21.96 19.83 0.51
CA GLU A 231 21.64 20.39 1.84
C GLU A 231 20.16 20.70 2.00
N GLU A 232 19.51 21.19 0.95
CA GLU A 232 18.08 21.52 0.96
C GLU A 232 17.21 20.25 0.99
N ALA A 233 17.60 19.20 0.28
CA ALA A 233 16.92 17.89 0.32
C ALA A 233 17.05 17.25 1.70
N LEU A 234 18.24 17.30 2.29
CA LEU A 234 18.51 16.76 3.62
C LEU A 234 17.69 17.50 4.69
N LYS A 235 17.69 18.85 4.63
CA LYS A 235 16.88 19.67 5.53
C LYS A 235 15.39 19.35 5.40
N LEU A 236 14.89 19.27 4.15
CA LEU A 236 13.48 18.94 3.88
C LEU A 236 13.08 17.57 4.44
N TYR A 237 13.94 16.55 4.27
CA TYR A 237 13.71 15.21 4.83
C TYR A 237 13.71 15.24 6.37
N ASN A 238 14.68 15.90 6.99
CA ASN A 238 14.79 15.96 8.45
C ASN A 238 13.57 16.67 9.08
N ASP A 239 13.18 17.83 8.55
CA ASP A 239 12.01 18.57 9.00
C ASP A 239 10.73 17.74 8.86
N TRP A 240 10.57 17.05 7.72
CA TRP A 240 9.45 16.16 7.50
C TRP A 240 9.47 14.96 8.46
N TYR A 241 10.62 14.30 8.63
CA TYR A 241 10.74 13.11 9.48
C TYR A 241 10.39 13.39 10.94
N ILE A 242 10.87 14.51 11.49
CA ILE A 242 10.53 14.94 12.86
C ILE A 242 9.02 15.14 12.98
N ASN A 243 8.41 15.87 12.04
CA ASN A 243 6.97 16.12 12.04
C ASN A 243 6.16 14.82 11.83
N PHE A 244 6.64 13.92 10.99
CA PHE A 244 6.00 12.62 10.73
C PHE A 244 6.04 11.74 11.98
N SER A 245 7.19 11.62 12.63
CA SER A 245 7.37 10.82 13.86
C SER A 245 6.48 11.31 15.00
N ASN A 246 6.28 12.62 15.13
CA ASN A 246 5.39 13.20 16.14
C ASN A 246 3.89 12.90 15.91
N ARG A 247 3.51 12.44 14.72
CA ARG A 247 2.13 12.00 14.39
C ARG A 247 1.87 10.55 14.78
N LEU A 248 2.92 9.76 14.98
CA LEU A 248 2.83 8.37 15.37
C LEU A 248 2.70 8.31 16.90
N GLY A 249 1.75 7.54 17.39
CA GLY A 249 1.44 7.39 18.80
C GLY A 249 1.46 5.94 19.25
N GLU A 250 0.63 5.64 20.23
CA GLU A 250 0.44 4.29 20.77
C GLU A 250 -0.67 3.50 20.06
N ASN A 251 -1.16 3.98 18.92
CA ASN A 251 -2.19 3.28 18.17
C ASN A 251 -1.61 1.98 17.60
N PRO A 252 -2.24 0.81 17.85
CA PRO A 252 -1.76 -0.48 17.33
C PRO A 252 -1.54 -0.51 15.80
N TYR A 253 -2.22 0.37 15.07
CA TYR A 253 -2.06 0.48 13.61
C TYR A 253 -0.84 1.29 13.17
N ASP A 254 -0.18 2.01 14.08
CA ASP A 254 0.98 2.83 13.74
C ASP A 254 2.17 1.98 13.29
N VAL A 255 2.13 0.67 13.56
CA VAL A 255 3.11 -0.30 13.04
C VAL A 255 3.22 -0.27 11.51
N PHE A 256 2.13 0.05 10.78
CA PHE A 256 2.15 0.19 9.32
C PHE A 256 2.95 1.41 8.83
N PHE A 257 3.21 2.36 9.73
CA PHE A 257 3.86 3.63 9.38
C PHE A 257 5.33 3.67 9.77
N ASN A 258 5.77 2.76 10.65
CA ASN A 258 7.11 2.75 11.22
C ASN A 258 8.26 2.65 10.20
N ARG A 259 7.98 2.23 8.97
CA ARG A 259 8.98 2.07 7.89
C ARG A 259 8.81 3.06 6.74
N LEU A 260 7.82 3.96 6.81
CA LEU A 260 7.55 4.90 5.72
C LEU A 260 8.69 5.91 5.52
N ASN A 261 9.41 6.27 6.59
CA ASN A 261 10.61 7.10 6.50
C ASN A 261 11.72 6.43 5.65
N ILE A 262 11.94 5.13 5.83
CA ILE A 262 12.90 4.35 5.02
C ILE A 262 12.40 4.25 3.58
N TYR A 263 11.12 4.03 3.38
CA TYR A 263 10.53 4.03 2.03
C TYR A 263 10.64 5.39 1.33
N CYS A 264 10.58 6.50 2.07
CA CYS A 264 10.84 7.83 1.50
C CYS A 264 12.23 7.90 0.86
N LEU A 265 13.26 7.42 1.56
CA LEU A 265 14.63 7.39 1.02
C LEU A 265 14.77 6.40 -0.16
N LYS A 266 14.15 5.22 -0.08
CA LYS A 266 14.13 4.25 -1.20
C LYS A 266 13.47 4.85 -2.46
N ILE A 267 12.36 5.57 -2.29
CA ILE A 267 11.70 6.29 -3.40
C ILE A 267 12.61 7.38 -3.94
N ALA A 268 13.24 8.18 -3.08
CA ALA A 268 14.15 9.24 -3.51
C ALA A 268 15.35 8.70 -4.32
N ILE A 269 15.99 7.60 -3.87
CA ILE A 269 17.05 6.90 -4.62
C ILE A 269 16.54 6.49 -6.00
N THR A 270 15.38 5.85 -6.04
CA THR A 270 14.82 5.29 -7.29
C THR A 270 14.44 6.40 -8.26
N LEU A 271 13.81 7.46 -7.79
CA LEU A 271 13.41 8.60 -8.62
C LEU A 271 14.61 9.35 -9.17
N GLU A 272 15.61 9.66 -8.33
CA GLU A 272 16.82 10.38 -8.79
C GLU A 272 17.59 9.56 -9.81
N THR A 273 17.82 8.28 -9.53
CA THR A 273 18.50 7.36 -10.45
C THR A 273 17.73 7.20 -11.76
N GLY A 274 16.40 7.05 -11.70
CA GLY A 274 15.58 6.88 -12.90
C GLY A 274 15.50 8.15 -13.76
N LYS A 275 15.43 9.34 -13.14
CA LYS A 275 15.40 10.63 -13.84
C LYS A 275 16.74 10.94 -14.53
N SER A 276 17.84 10.69 -13.84
CA SER A 276 19.20 10.96 -14.34
C SER A 276 19.80 9.79 -15.10
N LEU A 277 19.12 8.63 -15.18
CA LEU A 277 19.66 7.36 -15.67
C LEU A 277 20.98 6.96 -14.98
N GLY A 278 21.09 7.35 -13.70
CA GLY A 278 22.26 7.06 -12.86
C GLY A 278 23.42 8.05 -12.97
N GLU A 279 23.31 9.11 -13.76
CA GLU A 279 24.34 10.14 -13.89
C GLU A 279 24.47 10.99 -12.60
N SER A 280 23.37 11.23 -11.90
CA SER A 280 23.38 11.94 -10.61
C SER A 280 23.59 10.97 -9.45
N LEU A 281 24.52 11.32 -8.56
CA LEU A 281 24.73 10.67 -7.26
C LEU A 281 24.22 11.52 -6.09
N ILE A 282 23.56 12.64 -6.37
CA ILE A 282 23.02 13.56 -5.37
C ILE A 282 21.51 13.65 -5.54
N ILE A 283 20.79 13.29 -4.51
CA ILE A 283 19.33 13.46 -4.46
C ILE A 283 19.02 14.95 -4.31
N SER A 284 18.33 15.49 -5.30
CA SER A 284 17.94 16.88 -5.33
C SER A 284 16.73 17.16 -4.39
N LYS A 285 16.61 18.43 -3.95
CA LYS A 285 15.42 18.91 -3.21
C LYS A 285 14.11 18.57 -3.93
N ALA A 286 14.07 18.72 -5.25
CA ALA A 286 12.88 18.41 -6.06
C ALA A 286 12.50 16.93 -5.95
N THR A 287 13.46 16.04 -6.08
CA THR A 287 13.26 14.60 -5.95
C THR A 287 12.86 14.21 -4.52
N MET A 288 13.49 14.78 -3.49
CA MET A 288 13.11 14.54 -2.10
C MET A 288 11.67 14.99 -1.83
N LYS A 289 11.25 16.14 -2.35
CA LYS A 289 9.87 16.63 -2.24
C LYS A 289 8.86 15.67 -2.86
N GLU A 290 9.15 15.10 -4.02
CA GLU A 290 8.29 14.09 -4.66
C GLU A 290 8.23 12.80 -3.85
N ALA A 291 9.34 12.35 -3.29
CA ALA A 291 9.39 11.17 -2.44
C ALA A 291 8.53 11.36 -1.17
N ILE A 292 8.67 12.50 -0.50
CA ILE A 292 7.85 12.85 0.66
C ILE A 292 6.37 12.91 0.29
N ALA A 293 6.02 13.57 -0.82
CA ALA A 293 4.63 13.66 -1.27
C ALA A 293 4.02 12.27 -1.55
N SER A 294 4.80 11.37 -2.14
CA SER A 294 4.40 9.99 -2.39
C SER A 294 4.11 9.24 -1.07
N ILE A 295 4.98 9.39 -0.08
CA ILE A 295 4.81 8.75 1.24
C ILE A 295 3.65 9.36 2.03
N GLU A 296 3.44 10.67 2.00
CA GLU A 296 2.29 11.32 2.64
C GLU A 296 0.97 10.84 2.02
N TRP A 297 0.94 10.65 0.70
CA TRP A 297 -0.21 10.06 0.03
C TRP A 297 -0.44 8.60 0.51
N VAL A 298 0.60 7.77 0.53
CA VAL A 298 0.53 6.38 1.02
C VAL A 298 0.05 6.34 2.48
N TYR A 299 0.63 7.16 3.36
CA TYR A 299 0.22 7.27 4.76
C TYR A 299 -1.27 7.54 4.90
N LYS A 300 -1.78 8.54 4.16
CA LYS A 300 -3.20 8.91 4.18
C LYS A 300 -4.10 7.74 3.71
N GLN A 301 -3.71 7.03 2.65
CA GLN A 301 -4.49 5.89 2.15
C GLN A 301 -4.50 4.73 3.13
N ILE A 302 -3.34 4.36 3.68
CA ILE A 302 -3.25 3.28 4.68
C ILE A 302 -4.05 3.65 5.94
N LYS A 303 -3.89 4.86 6.45
CA LYS A 303 -4.61 5.34 7.63
C LYS A 303 -6.13 5.22 7.45
N ASN A 304 -6.66 5.75 6.35
CA ASN A 304 -8.08 5.67 6.03
C ASN A 304 -8.56 4.21 5.92
N PHE A 305 -7.76 3.34 5.31
CA PHE A 305 -8.09 1.92 5.14
C PHE A 305 -8.11 1.19 6.49
N VAL A 306 -7.07 1.38 7.30
CA VAL A 306 -6.93 0.75 8.61
C VAL A 306 -8.06 1.18 9.53
N GLU A 307 -8.37 2.47 9.60
CA GLU A 307 -9.44 3.00 10.42
C GLU A 307 -10.83 2.45 10.02
N ARG A 308 -11.07 2.23 8.72
CA ARG A 308 -12.36 1.74 8.21
C ARG A 308 -12.48 0.21 8.20
N GLU A 309 -11.41 -0.48 7.84
CA GLU A 309 -11.48 -1.89 7.46
C GLU A 309 -10.87 -2.86 8.48
N LEU A 310 -9.88 -2.42 9.27
CA LEU A 310 -9.24 -3.30 10.26
C LEU A 310 -9.82 -3.11 11.66
N SER A 311 -9.90 -4.21 12.40
CA SER A 311 -10.33 -4.22 13.81
C SER A 311 -9.58 -5.32 14.55
N PHE A 312 -8.93 -4.97 15.67
CA PHE A 312 -8.18 -5.92 16.50
C PHE A 312 -9.07 -6.69 17.47
N THR A 313 -10.18 -6.09 17.86
CA THR A 313 -11.10 -6.72 18.80
C THR A 313 -12.43 -7.07 18.14
N ARG A 314 -13.08 -8.11 18.67
CA ARG A 314 -14.43 -8.50 18.24
C ARG A 314 -15.44 -7.35 18.42
N THR A 315 -15.26 -6.57 19.47
CA THR A 315 -16.11 -5.39 19.75
C THR A 315 -15.91 -4.31 18.69
N GLU A 316 -14.65 -3.99 18.36
CA GLU A 316 -14.34 -3.03 17.31
C GLU A 316 -14.86 -3.49 15.94
N ALA A 317 -14.77 -4.80 15.64
CA ALA A 317 -15.35 -5.37 14.43
C ALA A 317 -16.87 -5.18 14.35
N PHE A 318 -17.57 -5.32 15.48
CA PHE A 318 -19.01 -5.07 15.56
C PHE A 318 -19.32 -3.58 15.35
N GLN A 319 -18.58 -2.68 15.99
CA GLN A 319 -18.74 -1.24 15.84
C GLN A 319 -18.55 -0.81 14.38
N LYS A 320 -17.48 -1.22 13.73
CA LYS A 320 -17.20 -0.89 12.32
C LYS A 320 -18.25 -1.43 11.37
N LYS A 321 -18.71 -2.66 11.55
CA LYS A 321 -19.79 -3.25 10.73
C LYS A 321 -21.10 -2.49 10.89
N MET A 322 -21.47 -2.14 12.11
CA MET A 322 -22.71 -1.42 12.41
C MET A 322 -22.65 0.00 11.83
N LEU A 323 -21.56 0.72 12.03
CA LEU A 323 -21.37 2.06 11.51
C LEU A 323 -21.41 2.10 9.97
N SER A 324 -20.68 1.20 9.32
CA SER A 324 -20.69 1.06 7.85
C SER A 324 -22.09 0.78 7.29
N PHE A 325 -22.87 -0.06 7.98
CA PHE A 325 -24.26 -0.31 7.59
C PHE A 325 -25.13 0.94 7.72
N MET A 326 -25.02 1.69 8.83
CA MET A 326 -25.79 2.92 9.06
C MET A 326 -25.43 4.00 8.02
N VAL A 327 -24.15 4.18 7.71
CA VAL A 327 -23.69 5.11 6.66
C VAL A 327 -24.24 4.70 5.29
N LYS A 328 -24.17 3.42 4.94
CA LYS A 328 -24.70 2.90 3.66
C LYS A 328 -26.20 3.10 3.51
N ILE A 329 -26.97 2.93 4.58
CA ILE A 329 -28.44 3.14 4.56
C ILE A 329 -28.80 4.62 4.46
N ASN A 330 -27.92 5.51 4.91
CA ASN A 330 -28.06 6.97 4.82
C ASN A 330 -29.37 7.53 5.42
N ARG A 331 -29.88 6.90 6.48
CA ARG A 331 -31.07 7.33 7.25
C ARG A 331 -31.05 6.75 8.67
N PRO A 332 -31.88 7.28 9.61
CA PRO A 332 -32.06 6.65 10.90
C PRO A 332 -32.54 5.20 10.78
N VAL A 333 -32.04 4.32 11.65
CA VAL A 333 -32.39 2.89 11.71
C VAL A 333 -32.88 2.51 13.09
N THR A 334 -33.82 1.59 13.15
CA THR A 334 -34.34 1.03 14.39
C THR A 334 -33.59 -0.21 14.84
N ILE A 335 -33.67 -0.59 16.12
CA ILE A 335 -33.07 -1.83 16.62
C ILE A 335 -33.60 -3.08 15.91
N SER A 336 -34.88 -3.05 15.50
CA SER A 336 -35.50 -4.16 14.75
C SER A 336 -34.91 -4.31 13.33
N GLU A 337 -34.56 -3.23 12.68
CA GLU A 337 -33.86 -3.26 11.40
C GLU A 337 -32.45 -3.78 11.54
N LEU A 338 -31.73 -3.36 12.59
CA LEU A 338 -30.41 -3.88 12.91
C LEU A 338 -30.44 -5.38 13.20
N HIS A 339 -31.43 -5.88 13.97
CA HIS A 339 -31.59 -7.31 14.22
C HIS A 339 -31.92 -8.11 12.97
N ARG A 340 -32.66 -7.56 12.01
CA ARG A 340 -32.89 -8.23 10.71
C ARG A 340 -31.66 -8.32 9.84
N HIS A 341 -30.75 -7.36 9.99
CA HIS A 341 -29.54 -7.33 9.17
C HIS A 341 -28.39 -8.12 9.80
N PHE A 342 -28.24 -8.03 11.13
CA PHE A 342 -27.17 -8.69 11.86
C PHE A 342 -27.70 -9.86 12.68
N ALA A 343 -27.09 -11.03 12.53
CA ALA A 343 -27.36 -12.20 13.37
C ALA A 343 -26.65 -12.11 14.74
N TRP A 344 -26.75 -10.93 15.40
CA TRP A 344 -26.12 -10.68 16.70
C TRP A 344 -27.12 -10.82 17.83
N THR A 345 -26.63 -11.17 19.03
CA THR A 345 -27.46 -11.17 20.22
C THR A 345 -27.92 -9.76 20.58
N THR A 346 -29.04 -9.63 21.26
CA THR A 346 -29.55 -8.32 21.74
C THR A 346 -28.53 -7.61 22.64
N ARG A 347 -27.75 -8.37 23.42
CA ARG A 347 -26.70 -7.84 24.27
C ARG A 347 -25.54 -7.23 23.40
N GLN A 348 -25.04 -7.96 22.46
CA GLN A 348 -24.00 -7.47 21.53
C GLN A 348 -24.45 -6.22 20.77
N MET A 349 -25.71 -6.20 20.34
CA MET A 349 -26.28 -5.06 19.63
C MET A 349 -26.29 -3.81 20.51
N ARG A 350 -26.77 -3.92 21.74
CA ARG A 350 -26.83 -2.80 22.68
C ARG A 350 -25.46 -2.31 23.09
N GLU A 351 -24.56 -3.20 23.48
CA GLU A 351 -23.16 -2.86 23.82
C GLU A 351 -22.46 -2.12 22.65
N THR A 352 -22.72 -2.55 21.42
CA THR A 352 -22.15 -1.89 20.23
C THR A 352 -22.75 -0.50 20.00
N LEU A 353 -24.07 -0.33 20.14
CA LEU A 353 -24.74 0.97 20.03
C LEU A 353 -24.27 1.94 21.12
N GLU A 354 -24.16 1.48 22.36
CA GLU A 354 -23.69 2.29 23.49
C GLU A 354 -22.24 2.75 23.25
N ALA A 355 -21.37 1.86 22.82
CA ALA A 355 -19.97 2.20 22.52
C ALA A 355 -19.84 3.21 21.37
N LEU A 356 -20.64 3.06 20.30
CA LEU A 356 -20.67 4.01 19.18
C LEU A 356 -21.27 5.37 19.59
N MET A 357 -22.22 5.40 20.50
CA MET A 357 -22.74 6.65 21.07
C MET A 357 -21.72 7.35 21.96
N LEU A 358 -21.04 6.60 22.85
CA LEU A 358 -19.98 7.14 23.72
C LEU A 358 -18.82 7.71 22.92
N SER A 359 -18.45 7.08 21.79
CA SER A 359 -17.42 7.60 20.88
C SER A 359 -17.91 8.75 19.97
N GLY A 360 -19.19 9.15 20.09
CA GLY A 360 -19.76 10.24 19.31
C GLY A 360 -19.94 9.95 17.81
N GLN A 361 -19.87 8.68 17.40
CA GLN A 361 -19.99 8.29 15.99
C GLN A 361 -21.43 8.13 15.51
N ILE A 362 -22.37 7.87 16.44
CA ILE A 362 -23.80 7.81 16.15
C ILE A 362 -24.58 8.68 17.13
N ILE A 363 -25.77 9.09 16.70
CA ILE A 363 -26.72 9.86 17.52
C ILE A 363 -28.01 9.07 17.65
N LYS A 364 -28.57 9.03 18.87
CA LYS A 364 -29.87 8.47 19.15
C LYS A 364 -30.96 9.53 18.95
N LYS A 365 -31.99 9.20 18.18
CA LYS A 365 -33.17 10.03 17.95
C LYS A 365 -34.44 9.32 18.43
N TYR A 366 -35.45 10.08 18.76
CA TYR A 366 -36.78 9.56 19.10
C TYR A 366 -37.76 9.97 18.01
N ASN A 367 -38.40 8.97 17.40
CA ASN A 367 -39.42 9.20 16.38
C ASN A 367 -40.83 9.11 17.00
N ASN A 368 -41.51 10.26 17.07
CA ASN A 368 -42.81 10.41 17.65
C ASN A 368 -43.98 10.27 16.64
N THR A 369 -43.68 9.95 15.37
CA THR A 369 -44.70 9.85 14.30
C THR A 369 -45.59 8.61 14.40
N TYR A 370 -45.27 7.66 15.28
CA TYR A 370 -46.04 6.44 15.47
C TYR A 370 -47.03 6.61 16.61
N LYS A 371 -48.28 6.15 16.41
CA LYS A 371 -49.28 6.04 17.50
C LYS A 371 -48.76 5.04 18.54
N GLY A 372 -48.38 5.51 19.73
CA GLY A 372 -47.86 4.69 20.82
C GLY A 372 -46.56 5.23 21.41
N ARG A 373 -45.74 4.33 22.02
CA ARG A 373 -44.44 4.69 22.62
C ARG A 373 -43.44 5.16 21.55
N PRO A 374 -42.74 6.28 21.78
CA PRO A 374 -41.70 6.75 20.83
C PRO A 374 -40.73 5.65 20.48
N LYS A 375 -40.43 5.49 19.18
CA LYS A 375 -39.44 4.53 18.72
C LYS A 375 -38.05 5.13 18.76
N GLU A 376 -37.12 4.36 19.31
CA GLU A 376 -35.70 4.71 19.30
C GLU A 376 -35.10 4.41 17.93
N GLU A 377 -34.40 5.38 17.39
CA GLU A 377 -33.70 5.30 16.11
C GLU A 377 -32.24 5.81 16.28
N TRP A 378 -31.32 5.24 15.53
CA TRP A 378 -29.91 5.63 15.53
C TRP A 378 -29.46 6.03 14.13
N VAL A 379 -28.64 7.05 14.04
CA VAL A 379 -28.09 7.55 12.79
C VAL A 379 -26.60 7.85 12.94
N ALA A 380 -25.80 7.50 11.93
CA ALA A 380 -24.40 7.85 11.91
C ALA A 380 -24.25 9.37 11.79
N LYS A 381 -23.30 9.97 12.53
CA LYS A 381 -23.07 11.42 12.53
C LYS A 381 -22.66 11.93 11.14
N GLU A 382 -21.84 11.16 10.42
CA GLU A 382 -21.43 11.41 9.04
C GLU A 382 -22.63 11.58 8.08
N VAL A 383 -23.75 10.87 8.32
CA VAL A 383 -24.98 10.99 7.54
C VAL A 383 -25.69 12.32 7.76
N LEU A 384 -25.57 12.89 8.95
CA LEU A 384 -26.18 14.18 9.29
C LEU A 384 -25.36 15.36 8.75
N GLU A 385 -24.04 15.23 8.75
CA GLU A 385 -23.12 16.26 8.26
C GLU A 385 -23.13 16.38 6.73
N ASN A 386 -23.47 15.30 6.02
CA ASN A 386 -23.52 15.25 4.55
C ASN A 386 -24.92 15.56 3.97
N LYS A 387 -25.92 15.92 4.79
CA LYS A 387 -27.22 16.39 4.27
C LYS A 387 -27.05 17.81 3.68
N PRO A 388 -27.51 18.07 2.45
CA PRO A 388 -27.62 19.45 1.97
C PRO A 388 -28.52 20.24 2.93
N PRO A 389 -28.26 21.55 3.13
CA PRO A 389 -29.10 22.40 3.99
C PRO A 389 -30.56 22.28 3.53
N GLU A 390 -31.45 21.98 4.46
CA GLU A 390 -32.88 21.95 4.20
C GLU A 390 -33.29 23.34 3.69
N LEU A 391 -33.83 23.39 2.46
CA LEU A 391 -34.43 24.62 1.95
C LEU A 391 -35.53 25.05 2.95
N PRO A 392 -35.58 26.33 3.32
CA PRO A 392 -36.60 26.83 4.21
C PRO A 392 -37.99 26.46 3.65
N GLU A 393 -38.83 25.87 4.47
CA GLU A 393 -40.24 25.59 4.12
C GLU A 393 -40.87 26.89 3.63
N ARG A 394 -41.39 26.88 2.40
CA ARG A 394 -42.20 28.00 1.87
C ARG A 394 -43.37 28.24 2.82
N SER A 395 -43.39 29.44 3.39
CA SER A 395 -44.50 29.86 4.26
C SER A 395 -45.82 29.77 3.49
N GLU A 396 -46.89 29.37 4.15
CA GLU A 396 -48.24 29.25 3.57
C GLU A 396 -48.83 30.55 2.97
N SER A 397 -48.10 31.67 3.09
CA SER A 397 -48.49 32.98 2.52
C SER A 397 -48.31 33.07 0.99
N ASP A 398 -47.58 32.14 0.32
CA ASP A 398 -47.32 32.19 -1.12
C ASP A 398 -48.36 31.39 -1.98
N LYS A 399 -49.43 30.85 -1.37
CA LYS A 399 -50.48 30.11 -2.08
C LYS A 399 -51.68 30.96 -2.52
N SER A 400 -51.65 32.30 -2.37
CA SER A 400 -52.79 33.16 -2.72
C SER A 400 -52.53 34.13 -3.90
N ALA A 401 -51.54 33.85 -4.74
CA ALA A 401 -51.30 34.67 -5.93
C ALA A 401 -50.97 33.76 -7.13
N ILE A 402 -52.01 33.07 -7.68
CA ILE A 402 -52.23 32.78 -9.11
C ILE A 402 -53.71 32.56 -9.30
#